data_e9bd75a4e8fc9ef55c197d1c54a5110d
#
_entry.id   e9bd75a4e8fc9ef55c197d1c54a5110d
#
_cell.length_a   1.000
_cell.length_b   1.000
_cell.length_c   1.000
_cell.angle_alpha   90.00
_cell.angle_beta   90.00
_cell.angle_gamma   90.00
#
_symmetry.space_group_name_H-M   'P 1'
#
loop_
_entity.id
_entity.type
_entity.pdbx_description
1 polymer ?
#
loop_
_entity_poly.entity_id
_entity_poly.type
_entity_poly.pdbx_seq_one_letter_code
_entity_poly.pdbx_strand_id
1 'polypeptide(L)'
;MNNGIMATVNQSLDQETAVLITTELGHVGNPIQENEAEEKMLEGFAQEGEQIARDAIISVLGHVDHGKTSLLDYIRNSSVADKEEGGITQSIGAYQVSIEDKNLTFIDTPGHAAFSKMRARGANSTDIVVLVVAADDGVQPQTVEAINHAKAAGVQIVVAINKIDKPEADVDKIKGDLAKEELVAEDWGGDIQMVPVSAQSGEGIPELLETIFLVAEIMDLKASFEGPATGVVLESGVKRGEGAVATLLIQQGSLNTSDFILVGDQTRKIRALKDFNDKPI
;
A
#
# COMPACT_ATOMS: atom_id res chain seq x y z
N MET A 1 22.74 -22.21 -30.72
CA MET A 1 21.56 -22.42 -31.61
C MET A 1 20.75 -23.68 -31.24
N ASN A 2 20.98 -24.30 -30.11
CA ASN A 2 20.26 -25.55 -29.73
C ASN A 2 18.89 -25.34 -29.06
N ASN A 3 18.57 -24.16 -28.58
CA ASN A 3 17.35 -23.93 -27.76
C ASN A 3 16.27 -23.11 -28.49
N GLY A 4 16.34 -22.96 -29.80
CA GLY A 4 15.30 -22.25 -30.57
C GLY A 4 15.25 -20.72 -30.34
N ILE A 5 16.18 -20.16 -29.57
CA ILE A 5 16.23 -18.72 -29.30
C ILE A 5 17.04 -18.05 -30.41
N MET A 6 16.37 -17.27 -31.26
CA MET A 6 17.00 -16.41 -32.25
C MET A 6 17.25 -15.03 -31.66
N ALA A 7 18.44 -14.79 -31.14
CA ALA A 7 18.86 -13.48 -30.66
C ALA A 7 20.04 -12.94 -31.46
N THR A 8 20.04 -11.66 -31.76
CA THR A 8 21.18 -10.95 -32.37
C THR A 8 22.14 -10.47 -31.30
N VAL A 9 23.41 -10.20 -31.64
CA VAL A 9 24.46 -9.78 -30.69
C VAL A 9 24.11 -8.53 -29.87
N ASN A 10 23.20 -7.70 -30.40
CA ASN A 10 22.79 -6.45 -29.76
C ASN A 10 21.36 -6.52 -29.12
N GLN A 11 20.78 -7.70 -29.05
CA GLN A 11 19.45 -7.87 -28.45
C GLN A 11 19.58 -8.17 -26.98
N SER A 12 18.87 -7.41 -26.13
CA SER A 12 18.72 -7.73 -24.72
C SER A 12 17.88 -8.99 -24.55
N LEU A 13 18.35 -9.88 -23.70
CA LEU A 13 17.66 -11.10 -23.29
C LEU A 13 16.97 -10.84 -21.96
N ASP A 14 15.85 -11.51 -21.72
CA ASP A 14 15.25 -11.55 -20.37
C ASP A 14 16.14 -12.37 -19.42
N GLN A 15 15.97 -12.15 -18.13
CA GLN A 15 16.81 -12.71 -17.07
C GLN A 15 16.77 -14.24 -17.06
N GLU A 16 15.59 -14.85 -17.25
CA GLU A 16 15.44 -16.31 -17.26
C GLU A 16 16.20 -16.95 -18.41
N THR A 17 16.06 -16.37 -19.60
CA THR A 17 16.78 -16.81 -20.79
C THR A 17 18.30 -16.63 -20.64
N ALA A 18 18.77 -15.55 -20.03
CA ALA A 18 20.18 -15.32 -19.77
C ALA A 18 20.75 -16.33 -18.76
N VAL A 19 20.05 -16.65 -17.68
CA VAL A 19 20.43 -17.68 -16.71
C VAL A 19 20.47 -19.07 -17.35
N LEU A 20 19.50 -19.41 -18.20
CA LEU A 20 19.47 -20.69 -18.91
C LEU A 20 20.68 -20.85 -19.82
N ILE A 21 21.01 -19.83 -20.61
CA ILE A 21 22.17 -19.84 -21.53
C ILE A 21 23.49 -19.95 -20.76
N THR A 22 23.66 -19.20 -19.66
CA THR A 22 24.88 -19.25 -18.84
C THR A 22 25.06 -20.61 -18.20
N THR A 23 23.98 -21.25 -17.74
CA THR A 23 24.01 -22.60 -17.17
C THR A 23 24.40 -23.66 -18.21
N GLU A 24 23.88 -23.56 -19.44
CA GLU A 24 24.26 -24.46 -20.54
C GLU A 24 25.72 -24.30 -20.98
N LEU A 25 26.27 -23.11 -20.85
CA LEU A 25 27.69 -22.84 -21.10
C LEU A 25 28.63 -23.31 -19.97
N GLY A 26 28.05 -23.92 -18.90
CA GLY A 26 28.79 -24.43 -17.75
C GLY A 26 29.16 -23.36 -16.73
N HIS A 27 28.49 -22.21 -16.77
CA HIS A 27 28.64 -21.13 -15.80
C HIS A 27 27.42 -21.07 -14.85
N VAL A 28 27.62 -20.55 -13.65
CA VAL A 28 26.52 -20.25 -12.73
C VAL A 28 26.09 -18.82 -12.98
N GLY A 29 24.90 -18.63 -13.52
CA GLY A 29 24.27 -17.32 -13.66
C GLY A 29 23.63 -16.91 -12.35
N ASN A 30 24.15 -15.89 -11.67
CA ASN A 30 23.49 -15.28 -10.51
C ASN A 30 22.68 -14.08 -11.01
N PRO A 31 21.34 -14.13 -10.94
CA PRO A 31 20.53 -12.96 -11.25
C PRO A 31 20.79 -11.88 -10.21
N ILE A 32 21.19 -10.69 -10.64
CA ILE A 32 21.29 -9.52 -9.78
C ILE A 32 19.91 -8.84 -9.81
N GLN A 33 19.26 -8.72 -8.66
CA GLN A 33 18.09 -7.88 -8.52
C GLN A 33 18.52 -6.41 -8.53
N GLU A 34 17.78 -5.55 -9.22
CA GLU A 34 18.13 -4.12 -9.33
C GLU A 34 18.30 -3.44 -7.96
N ASN A 35 17.65 -3.96 -6.91
CA ASN A 35 17.64 -3.41 -5.56
C ASN A 35 18.50 -4.19 -4.56
N GLU A 36 19.28 -5.21 -4.96
CA GLU A 36 20.03 -6.06 -4.03
C GLU A 36 21.03 -5.28 -3.15
N ALA A 37 21.64 -4.23 -3.70
CA ALA A 37 22.55 -3.36 -2.95
C ALA A 37 21.81 -2.50 -1.92
N GLU A 38 20.62 -2.04 -2.27
CA GLU A 38 19.72 -1.25 -1.41
C GLU A 38 19.15 -2.12 -0.30
N GLU A 39 18.69 -3.34 -0.62
CA GLU A 39 18.19 -4.31 0.36
C GLU A 39 19.28 -4.70 1.38
N LYS A 40 20.50 -5.00 0.93
CA LYS A 40 21.64 -5.30 1.82
C LYS A 40 22.02 -4.11 2.70
N MET A 41 21.89 -2.88 2.18
CA MET A 41 22.14 -1.69 2.97
C MET A 41 21.06 -1.50 4.04
N LEU A 42 19.79 -1.73 3.68
CA LEU A 42 18.66 -1.65 4.60
C LEU A 42 18.72 -2.75 5.68
N GLU A 43 19.11 -3.98 5.33
CA GLU A 43 19.36 -5.06 6.31
C GLU A 43 20.39 -4.69 7.37
N GLY A 44 21.42 -3.92 6.99
CA GLY A 44 22.44 -3.41 7.93
C GLY A 44 21.90 -2.42 8.96
N PHE A 45 20.83 -1.69 8.64
CA PHE A 45 20.19 -0.73 9.55
C PHE A 45 19.02 -1.34 10.36
N ALA A 46 18.47 -2.48 9.93
CA ALA A 46 17.25 -3.06 10.48
C ALA A 46 17.37 -3.66 11.89
N GLN A 47 18.57 -3.74 12.49
CA GLN A 47 18.78 -4.48 13.74
C GLN A 47 19.28 -3.67 14.94
N GLU A 48 19.42 -2.36 14.83
CA GLU A 48 19.88 -1.54 15.96
C GLU A 48 18.70 -0.97 16.74
N GLY A 49 18.61 -1.33 18.03
CA GLY A 49 17.65 -0.78 18.97
C GLY A 49 16.57 -1.73 19.47
N GLU A 50 15.85 -1.30 20.51
CA GLU A 50 14.73 -2.02 21.08
C GLU A 50 13.53 -2.04 20.14
N GLN A 51 12.96 -3.23 19.90
CA GLN A 51 11.78 -3.40 19.08
C GLN A 51 10.51 -3.06 19.89
N ILE A 52 9.87 -1.96 19.55
CA ILE A 52 8.68 -1.45 20.22
C ILE A 52 7.49 -1.61 19.27
N ALA A 53 6.29 -1.87 19.82
CA ALA A 53 5.07 -1.95 19.04
C ALA A 53 4.85 -0.65 18.25
N ARG A 54 4.51 -0.78 16.96
CA ARG A 54 4.17 0.34 16.08
C ARG A 54 2.77 0.23 15.53
N ASP A 55 2.22 1.36 15.17
CA ASP A 55 0.93 1.46 14.50
C ASP A 55 0.95 0.79 13.12
N ALA A 56 -0.20 0.21 12.73
CA ALA A 56 -0.35 -0.41 11.44
C ALA A 56 -0.46 0.64 10.31
N ILE A 57 0.15 0.32 9.18
CA ILE A 57 0.08 1.08 7.95
C ILE A 57 -0.88 0.37 6.99
N ILE A 58 -1.90 1.09 6.52
CA ILE A 58 -3.03 0.53 5.79
C ILE A 58 -3.11 1.22 4.43
N SER A 59 -3.15 0.46 3.34
CA SER A 59 -3.53 1.02 2.03
C SER A 59 -4.97 0.70 1.69
N VAL A 60 -5.65 1.65 1.05
CA VAL A 60 -7.03 1.47 0.59
C VAL A 60 -7.03 1.30 -0.92
N LEU A 61 -7.41 0.10 -1.36
CA LEU A 61 -7.43 -0.31 -2.76
C LEU A 61 -8.84 -0.64 -3.22
N GLY A 62 -9.05 -0.66 -4.52
CA GLY A 62 -10.34 -1.03 -5.12
C GLY A 62 -10.63 -0.24 -6.39
N HIS A 63 -11.76 -0.55 -7.03
CA HIS A 63 -12.18 0.09 -8.26
C HIS A 63 -12.52 1.59 -8.07
N VAL A 64 -12.49 2.36 -9.16
CA VAL A 64 -13.05 3.73 -9.21
C VAL A 64 -14.54 3.65 -8.84
N ASP A 65 -15.08 4.67 -8.20
CA ASP A 65 -16.49 4.79 -7.78
C ASP A 65 -17.00 3.74 -6.77
N HIS A 66 -16.13 2.87 -6.23
CA HIS A 66 -16.49 1.98 -5.13
C HIS A 66 -16.53 2.68 -3.76
N GLY A 67 -16.23 3.99 -3.73
CA GLY A 67 -16.39 4.82 -2.53
C GLY A 67 -15.19 4.80 -1.58
N LYS A 68 -13.97 4.52 -2.08
CA LYS A 68 -12.73 4.58 -1.28
C LYS A 68 -12.55 5.94 -0.60
N THR A 69 -12.58 7.03 -1.39
CA THR A 69 -12.41 8.39 -0.88
C THR A 69 -13.52 8.76 0.11
N SER A 70 -14.77 8.37 -0.16
CA SER A 70 -15.90 8.60 0.75
C SER A 70 -15.73 7.85 2.08
N LEU A 71 -15.25 6.59 2.03
CA LEU A 71 -14.95 5.80 3.22
C LEU A 71 -13.86 6.48 4.06
N LEU A 72 -12.79 6.92 3.42
CA LEU A 72 -11.68 7.60 4.07
C LEU A 72 -12.08 8.96 4.62
N ASP A 73 -12.93 9.71 3.91
CA ASP A 73 -13.47 10.98 4.40
C ASP A 73 -14.35 10.80 5.64
N TYR A 74 -15.16 9.75 5.66
CA TYR A 74 -15.94 9.43 6.86
C TYR A 74 -15.02 9.11 8.05
N ILE A 75 -14.01 8.27 7.85
CA ILE A 75 -13.03 7.90 8.89
C ILE A 75 -12.27 9.13 9.40
N ARG A 76 -11.93 10.07 8.51
CA ARG A 76 -11.25 11.34 8.87
C ARG A 76 -12.15 12.40 9.48
N ASN A 77 -13.48 12.24 9.47
CA ASN A 77 -14.43 13.34 9.70
C ASN A 77 -14.15 14.57 8.81
N SER A 78 -13.84 14.36 7.54
CA SER A 78 -13.45 15.40 6.58
C SER A 78 -14.19 15.23 5.25
N SER A 79 -14.16 16.26 4.39
CA SER A 79 -14.74 16.25 3.04
C SER A 79 -13.66 16.57 2.02
N VAL A 80 -12.75 15.63 1.79
CA VAL A 80 -11.67 15.80 0.79
C VAL A 80 -12.19 15.53 -0.61
N ALA A 81 -13.10 14.55 -0.79
CA ALA A 81 -13.72 14.24 -2.05
C ALA A 81 -14.41 15.48 -2.71
N ASP A 82 -14.99 16.35 -1.90
CA ASP A 82 -15.65 17.58 -2.38
C ASP A 82 -14.65 18.63 -2.89
N LYS A 83 -13.37 18.52 -2.53
CA LYS A 83 -12.31 19.49 -2.86
C LYS A 83 -11.43 19.04 -4.01
N GLU A 84 -11.41 17.75 -4.32
CA GLU A 84 -10.64 17.20 -5.44
C GLU A 84 -11.40 17.33 -6.77
N GLU A 85 -10.68 17.67 -7.83
CA GLU A 85 -11.24 17.79 -9.18
C GLU A 85 -11.79 16.44 -9.65
N GLY A 86 -13.12 16.34 -9.81
CA GLY A 86 -13.81 15.08 -10.16
C GLY A 86 -14.16 14.18 -8.99
N GLY A 87 -13.91 14.56 -7.73
CA GLY A 87 -14.21 13.76 -6.54
C GLY A 87 -13.40 12.46 -6.42
N ILE A 88 -12.22 12.40 -7.05
CA ILE A 88 -11.36 11.22 -7.07
C ILE A 88 -9.95 11.56 -6.57
N THR A 89 -9.35 10.66 -5.81
CA THR A 89 -7.95 10.78 -5.37
C THR A 89 -7.00 10.72 -6.57
N GLN A 90 -6.14 11.73 -6.72
CA GLN A 90 -5.19 11.86 -7.82
C GLN A 90 -3.73 11.76 -7.37
N SER A 91 -3.44 11.95 -6.08
CA SER A 91 -2.12 11.84 -5.47
C SER A 91 -2.13 10.81 -4.35
N ILE A 92 -0.96 10.27 -3.98
CA ILE A 92 -0.88 9.40 -2.80
C ILE A 92 -0.90 10.29 -1.56
N GLY A 93 -1.97 10.20 -0.78
CA GLY A 93 -2.10 10.84 0.52
C GLY A 93 -1.80 9.87 1.65
N ALA A 94 -1.06 10.31 2.67
CA ALA A 94 -0.93 9.56 3.91
C ALA A 94 -1.42 10.40 5.08
N TYR A 95 -2.16 9.79 5.99
CA TYR A 95 -2.68 10.48 7.18
C TYR A 95 -2.88 9.49 8.32
N GLN A 96 -2.86 10.00 9.53
CA GLN A 96 -3.12 9.22 10.74
C GLN A 96 -4.53 9.47 11.28
N VAL A 97 -5.15 8.41 11.74
CA VAL A 97 -6.43 8.43 12.45
C VAL A 97 -6.20 7.86 13.84
N SER A 98 -6.59 8.63 14.86
CA SER A 98 -6.55 8.19 16.26
C SER A 98 -7.96 7.78 16.67
N ILE A 99 -8.09 6.54 17.12
CA ILE A 99 -9.35 5.99 17.64
C ILE A 99 -9.09 5.45 19.03
N GLU A 100 -9.72 6.05 20.03
CA GLU A 100 -9.40 5.83 21.43
C GLU A 100 -7.91 6.11 21.68
N ASP A 101 -7.12 5.14 22.10
CA ASP A 101 -5.67 5.28 22.36
C ASP A 101 -4.80 4.58 21.31
N LYS A 102 -5.38 4.17 20.18
CA LYS A 102 -4.68 3.48 19.08
C LYS A 102 -4.67 4.36 17.84
N ASN A 103 -3.57 4.32 17.09
CA ASN A 103 -3.45 5.04 15.82
C ASN A 103 -3.40 4.07 14.64
N LEU A 104 -3.90 4.53 13.51
CA LEU A 104 -3.79 3.85 12.22
C LEU A 104 -3.28 4.85 11.19
N THR A 105 -2.32 4.43 10.37
CA THR A 105 -1.85 5.24 9.24
C THR A 105 -2.48 4.74 7.95
N PHE A 106 -3.31 5.56 7.34
CA PHE A 106 -3.92 5.24 6.05
C PHE A 106 -3.14 5.86 4.90
N ILE A 107 -2.96 5.07 3.84
CA ILE A 107 -2.44 5.53 2.55
C ILE A 107 -3.57 5.44 1.54
N ASP A 108 -3.99 6.60 1.05
CA ASP A 108 -4.97 6.72 -0.02
C ASP A 108 -4.28 6.65 -1.38
N THR A 109 -4.77 5.77 -2.25
CA THR A 109 -4.19 5.56 -3.58
C THR A 109 -5.22 5.77 -4.68
N PRO A 110 -4.83 6.41 -5.81
CA PRO A 110 -5.73 6.59 -6.93
C PRO A 110 -6.28 5.26 -7.48
N GLY A 111 -7.59 5.16 -7.64
CA GLY A 111 -8.26 3.97 -8.18
C GLY A 111 -8.11 3.77 -9.69
N HIS A 112 -7.70 4.79 -10.44
CA HIS A 112 -7.69 4.77 -11.91
C HIS A 112 -6.62 3.82 -12.48
N ALA A 113 -6.93 3.13 -13.59
CA ALA A 113 -6.02 2.15 -14.23
C ALA A 113 -4.62 2.73 -14.54
N ALA A 114 -4.54 4.02 -14.89
CA ALA A 114 -3.26 4.70 -15.17
C ALA A 114 -2.28 4.71 -13.98
N PHE A 115 -2.73 4.45 -12.75
CA PHE A 115 -1.94 4.54 -11.52
C PHE A 115 -1.60 3.17 -10.90
N SER A 116 -1.49 2.10 -11.71
CA SER A 116 -1.16 0.75 -11.24
C SER A 116 0.15 0.69 -10.42
N LYS A 117 1.19 1.41 -10.86
CA LYS A 117 2.45 1.51 -10.11
C LYS A 117 2.31 2.18 -8.74
N MET A 118 1.36 3.11 -8.58
CA MET A 118 1.07 3.74 -7.29
C MET A 118 0.37 2.76 -6.34
N ARG A 119 -0.56 1.93 -6.86
CA ARG A 119 -1.22 0.87 -6.07
C ARG A 119 -0.22 -0.21 -5.64
N ALA A 120 0.66 -0.67 -6.53
CA ALA A 120 1.72 -1.60 -6.19
C ALA A 120 2.65 -1.04 -5.10
N ARG A 121 3.06 0.25 -5.21
CA ARG A 121 3.86 0.92 -4.18
C ARG A 121 3.09 1.03 -2.86
N GLY A 122 1.81 1.40 -2.89
CA GLY A 122 0.94 1.43 -1.72
C GLY A 122 0.92 0.06 -1.02
N ALA A 123 0.60 -1.02 -1.73
CA ALA A 123 0.57 -2.37 -1.18
C ALA A 123 1.93 -2.81 -0.60
N ASN A 124 3.03 -2.59 -1.33
CA ASN A 124 4.37 -2.99 -0.87
C ASN A 124 4.89 -2.21 0.35
N SER A 125 4.25 -1.10 0.69
CA SER A 125 4.68 -0.22 1.78
C SER A 125 3.79 -0.31 3.02
N THR A 126 2.79 -1.21 3.00
CA THR A 126 1.76 -1.32 4.03
C THR A 126 1.73 -2.71 4.66
N ASP A 127 1.13 -2.80 5.84
CA ASP A 127 0.93 -4.05 6.56
C ASP A 127 -0.41 -4.69 6.19
N ILE A 128 -1.43 -3.86 5.98
CA ILE A 128 -2.79 -4.30 5.71
C ILE A 128 -3.31 -3.56 4.46
N VAL A 129 -4.00 -4.27 3.60
CA VAL A 129 -4.77 -3.72 2.49
C VAL A 129 -6.25 -3.79 2.81
N VAL A 130 -6.92 -2.65 2.81
CA VAL A 130 -8.39 -2.59 2.81
C VAL A 130 -8.89 -2.54 1.37
N LEU A 131 -9.44 -3.65 0.91
CA LEU A 131 -10.02 -3.79 -0.41
C LEU A 131 -11.47 -3.33 -0.39
N VAL A 132 -11.79 -2.21 -1.03
CA VAL A 132 -13.15 -1.67 -1.09
C VAL A 132 -13.86 -2.17 -2.34
N VAL A 133 -14.98 -2.86 -2.14
CA VAL A 133 -15.83 -3.40 -3.21
C VAL A 133 -17.25 -2.90 -3.01
N ALA A 134 -17.85 -2.31 -4.04
CA ALA A 134 -19.23 -1.83 -3.94
C ALA A 134 -20.24 -2.99 -4.09
N ALA A 135 -21.21 -3.07 -3.17
CA ALA A 135 -22.20 -4.14 -3.13
C ALA A 135 -23.19 -4.11 -4.30
N ASP A 136 -23.31 -2.96 -4.96
CA ASP A 136 -24.18 -2.74 -6.13
C ASP A 136 -23.50 -3.02 -7.48
N ASP A 137 -22.17 -2.99 -7.53
CA ASP A 137 -21.38 -3.08 -8.79
C ASP A 137 -20.59 -4.39 -8.93
N GLY A 138 -20.11 -4.94 -7.83
CA GLY A 138 -19.41 -6.21 -7.82
C GLY A 138 -17.89 -6.12 -8.02
N VAL A 139 -17.28 -7.28 -8.33
CA VAL A 139 -15.84 -7.38 -8.56
C VAL A 139 -15.52 -6.90 -9.97
N GLN A 140 -14.79 -5.80 -10.09
CA GLN A 140 -14.39 -5.17 -11.33
C GLN A 140 -12.93 -5.51 -11.70
N PRO A 141 -12.47 -5.34 -12.95
CA PRO A 141 -11.09 -5.66 -13.34
C PRO A 141 -10.01 -4.98 -12.49
N GLN A 142 -10.26 -3.74 -12.04
CA GLN A 142 -9.33 -3.03 -11.15
C GLN A 142 -9.35 -3.60 -9.73
N THR A 143 -10.45 -4.21 -9.30
CA THR A 143 -10.52 -4.96 -8.04
C THR A 143 -9.63 -6.19 -8.11
N VAL A 144 -9.69 -6.94 -9.20
CA VAL A 144 -8.82 -8.12 -9.45
C VAL A 144 -7.34 -7.69 -9.50
N GLU A 145 -7.02 -6.58 -10.15
CA GLU A 145 -5.67 -6.02 -10.17
C GLU A 145 -5.19 -5.67 -8.73
N ALA A 146 -6.05 -5.04 -7.92
CA ALA A 146 -5.74 -4.71 -6.54
C ALA A 146 -5.50 -5.96 -5.68
N ILE A 147 -6.29 -7.01 -5.86
CA ILE A 147 -6.10 -8.32 -5.22
C ILE A 147 -4.73 -8.90 -5.58
N ASN A 148 -4.38 -8.89 -6.86
CA ASN A 148 -3.09 -9.40 -7.32
C ASN A 148 -1.91 -8.62 -6.76
N HIS A 149 -2.01 -7.28 -6.64
CA HIS A 149 -0.98 -6.46 -5.99
C HIS A 149 -0.84 -6.80 -4.50
N ALA A 150 -1.94 -6.94 -3.78
CA ALA A 150 -1.91 -7.31 -2.36
C ALA A 150 -1.33 -8.71 -2.14
N LYS A 151 -1.73 -9.71 -2.93
CA LYS A 151 -1.18 -11.07 -2.90
C LYS A 151 0.32 -11.08 -3.23
N ALA A 152 0.74 -10.37 -4.26
CA ALA A 152 2.15 -10.26 -4.64
C ALA A 152 3.03 -9.60 -3.57
N ALA A 153 2.47 -8.63 -2.84
CA ALA A 153 3.13 -7.98 -1.71
C ALA A 153 3.10 -8.84 -0.43
N GLY A 154 2.32 -9.93 -0.39
CA GLY A 154 2.19 -10.79 0.78
C GLY A 154 1.54 -10.13 2.00
N VAL A 155 0.76 -9.07 1.79
CA VAL A 155 0.11 -8.29 2.86
C VAL A 155 -1.26 -8.86 3.23
N GLN A 156 -1.69 -8.61 4.46
CA GLN A 156 -3.01 -9.03 4.93
C GLN A 156 -4.11 -8.23 4.22
N ILE A 157 -5.18 -8.91 3.82
CA ILE A 157 -6.33 -8.31 3.12
C ILE A 157 -7.54 -8.31 4.04
N VAL A 158 -8.14 -7.14 4.21
CA VAL A 158 -9.47 -6.96 4.82
C VAL A 158 -10.39 -6.39 3.75
N VAL A 159 -11.57 -6.94 3.57
CA VAL A 159 -12.51 -6.48 2.55
C VAL A 159 -13.59 -5.61 3.18
N ALA A 160 -13.76 -4.40 2.67
CA ALA A 160 -14.88 -3.53 2.98
C ALA A 160 -15.91 -3.60 1.83
N ILE A 161 -17.04 -4.26 2.06
CA ILE A 161 -18.15 -4.34 1.10
C ILE A 161 -18.99 -3.08 1.29
N ASN A 162 -18.76 -2.07 0.45
CA ASN A 162 -19.33 -0.74 0.59
C ASN A 162 -20.67 -0.58 -0.13
N LYS A 163 -21.39 0.49 0.19
CA LYS A 163 -22.69 0.87 -0.38
C LYS A 163 -23.82 -0.12 -0.05
N ILE A 164 -23.81 -0.69 1.14
CA ILE A 164 -24.90 -1.57 1.60
C ILE A 164 -26.23 -0.85 1.80
N ASP A 165 -26.20 0.48 1.83
CA ASP A 165 -27.39 1.35 1.87
C ASP A 165 -28.22 1.33 0.57
N LYS A 166 -27.65 0.84 -0.52
CA LYS A 166 -28.35 0.79 -1.81
C LYS A 166 -29.30 -0.40 -1.91
N PRO A 167 -30.48 -0.23 -2.56
CA PRO A 167 -31.46 -1.32 -2.72
C PRO A 167 -30.94 -2.50 -3.58
N GLU A 168 -29.96 -2.25 -4.45
CA GLU A 168 -29.34 -3.27 -5.31
C GLU A 168 -28.16 -3.99 -4.63
N ALA A 169 -27.86 -3.66 -3.39
CA ALA A 169 -26.73 -4.26 -2.65
C ALA A 169 -26.97 -5.76 -2.40
N ASP A 170 -25.99 -6.56 -2.77
CA ASP A 170 -25.99 -8.02 -2.58
C ASP A 170 -24.63 -8.49 -2.04
N VAL A 171 -24.54 -8.57 -0.72
CA VAL A 171 -23.31 -8.94 0.00
C VAL A 171 -22.88 -10.38 -0.30
N ASP A 172 -23.83 -11.32 -0.38
CA ASP A 172 -23.53 -12.73 -0.61
C ASP A 172 -23.01 -12.96 -2.03
N LYS A 173 -23.55 -12.24 -3.01
CA LYS A 173 -23.03 -12.24 -4.37
C LYS A 173 -21.57 -11.77 -4.40
N ILE A 174 -21.25 -10.66 -3.70
CA ILE A 174 -19.87 -10.13 -3.64
C ILE A 174 -18.93 -11.16 -3.01
N LYS A 175 -19.31 -11.78 -1.89
CA LYS A 175 -18.53 -12.87 -1.27
C LYS A 175 -18.28 -14.02 -2.25
N GLY A 176 -19.30 -14.40 -3.02
CA GLY A 176 -19.19 -15.44 -4.06
C GLY A 176 -18.26 -15.05 -5.21
N ASP A 177 -18.26 -13.79 -5.63
CA ASP A 177 -17.36 -13.30 -6.69
C ASP A 177 -15.92 -13.18 -6.19
N LEU A 178 -15.70 -12.74 -4.95
CA LEU A 178 -14.37 -12.70 -4.32
C LEU A 178 -13.80 -14.10 -4.07
N ALA A 179 -14.64 -15.08 -3.75
CA ALA A 179 -14.20 -16.47 -3.59
C ALA A 179 -13.64 -17.07 -4.90
N LYS A 180 -14.10 -16.61 -6.07
CA LYS A 180 -13.52 -16.99 -7.39
C LYS A 180 -12.11 -16.45 -7.58
N GLU A 181 -11.80 -15.33 -6.91
CA GLU A 181 -10.46 -14.73 -6.87
C GLU A 181 -9.63 -15.23 -5.67
N GLU A 182 -10.02 -16.37 -5.08
CA GLU A 182 -9.35 -17.02 -3.94
C GLU A 182 -9.37 -16.17 -2.65
N LEU A 183 -10.30 -15.25 -2.51
CA LEU A 183 -10.59 -14.55 -1.26
C LEU A 183 -11.88 -15.12 -0.66
N VAL A 184 -11.73 -16.09 0.23
CA VAL A 184 -12.86 -16.75 0.88
C VAL A 184 -13.12 -16.10 2.23
N ALA A 185 -14.38 -15.69 2.46
CA ALA A 185 -14.79 -15.05 3.69
C ALA A 185 -14.66 -16.00 4.90
N GLU A 186 -14.35 -15.47 6.08
CA GLU A 186 -14.20 -16.23 7.31
C GLU A 186 -15.49 -17.02 7.66
N ASP A 187 -16.66 -16.39 7.50
CA ASP A 187 -17.95 -17.03 7.75
C ASP A 187 -18.28 -18.18 6.75
N TRP A 188 -17.55 -18.26 5.64
CA TRP A 188 -17.59 -19.38 4.67
C TRP A 188 -16.43 -20.37 4.85
N GLY A 189 -15.68 -20.26 5.96
CA GLY A 189 -14.55 -21.14 6.30
C GLY A 189 -13.22 -20.75 5.68
N GLY A 190 -13.09 -19.52 5.18
CA GLY A 190 -11.84 -18.92 4.72
C GLY A 190 -11.10 -18.17 5.83
N ASP A 191 -10.20 -17.30 5.42
CA ASP A 191 -9.32 -16.52 6.29
C ASP A 191 -9.45 -14.99 6.07
N ILE A 192 -10.34 -14.57 5.17
CA ILE A 192 -10.50 -13.16 4.81
C ILE A 192 -11.65 -12.53 5.59
N GLN A 193 -11.34 -11.48 6.34
CA GLN A 193 -12.33 -10.65 7.01
C GLN A 193 -13.07 -9.80 6.00
N MET A 194 -14.39 -9.92 5.94
CA MET A 194 -15.25 -9.16 5.02
C MET A 194 -16.32 -8.44 5.83
N VAL A 195 -16.23 -7.11 5.86
CA VAL A 195 -17.13 -6.25 6.64
C VAL A 195 -18.04 -5.46 5.71
N PRO A 196 -19.38 -5.64 5.81
CA PRO A 196 -20.34 -4.79 5.10
C PRO A 196 -20.36 -3.37 5.70
N VAL A 197 -20.25 -2.35 4.85
CA VAL A 197 -20.19 -0.96 5.29
C VAL A 197 -21.00 -0.03 4.37
N SER A 198 -21.39 1.11 4.90
CA SER A 198 -21.85 2.25 4.10
C SER A 198 -21.03 3.50 4.46
N ALA A 199 -20.22 3.95 3.53
CA ALA A 199 -19.48 5.20 3.67
C ALA A 199 -20.41 6.42 3.76
N GLN A 200 -21.66 6.32 3.30
CA GLN A 200 -22.65 7.40 3.32
C GLN A 200 -23.34 7.50 4.69
N SER A 201 -23.80 6.39 5.25
CA SER A 201 -24.52 6.37 6.54
C SER A 201 -23.58 6.18 7.74
N GLY A 202 -22.38 5.66 7.53
CA GLY A 202 -21.43 5.28 8.59
C GLY A 202 -21.67 3.88 9.16
N GLU A 203 -22.67 3.16 8.66
CA GLU A 203 -22.98 1.81 9.09
C GLU A 203 -21.80 0.86 8.83
N GLY A 204 -21.45 0.00 9.79
CA GLY A 204 -20.38 -0.98 9.70
C GLY A 204 -18.95 -0.40 9.77
N ILE A 205 -18.76 0.94 9.74
CA ILE A 205 -17.40 1.53 9.77
C ILE A 205 -16.72 1.30 11.12
N PRO A 206 -17.37 1.42 12.29
CA PRO A 206 -16.74 1.06 13.56
C PRO A 206 -16.28 -0.40 13.59
N GLU A 207 -17.08 -1.33 13.07
CA GLU A 207 -16.76 -2.76 12.97
C GLU A 207 -15.58 -3.02 12.03
N LEU A 208 -15.49 -2.30 10.89
CA LEU A 208 -14.34 -2.36 10.00
C LEU A 208 -13.05 -1.92 10.71
N LEU A 209 -13.10 -0.84 11.47
CA LEU A 209 -11.95 -0.33 12.22
C LEU A 209 -11.53 -1.29 13.33
N GLU A 210 -12.47 -1.87 14.07
CA GLU A 210 -12.20 -2.93 15.05
C GLU A 210 -11.53 -4.14 14.40
N THR A 211 -12.05 -4.58 13.24
CA THR A 211 -11.46 -5.69 12.47
C THR A 211 -10.02 -5.40 12.07
N ILE A 212 -9.74 -4.19 11.58
CA ILE A 212 -8.39 -3.76 11.22
C ILE A 212 -7.47 -3.78 12.45
N PHE A 213 -7.92 -3.28 13.60
CA PHE A 213 -7.14 -3.32 14.84
C PHE A 213 -6.83 -4.75 15.30
N LEU A 214 -7.80 -5.66 15.23
CA LEU A 214 -7.59 -7.06 15.57
C LEU A 214 -6.56 -7.72 14.66
N VAL A 215 -6.65 -7.49 13.35
CA VAL A 215 -5.66 -8.00 12.39
C VAL A 215 -4.27 -7.43 12.70
N ALA A 216 -4.16 -6.13 12.95
CA ALA A 216 -2.89 -5.49 13.29
C ALA A 216 -2.29 -6.04 14.61
N GLU A 217 -3.11 -6.33 15.61
CA GLU A 217 -2.70 -6.92 16.89
C GLU A 217 -2.16 -8.35 16.72
N ILE A 218 -2.82 -9.16 15.89
CA ILE A 218 -2.36 -10.52 15.56
C ILE A 218 -1.01 -10.49 14.83
N MET A 219 -0.75 -9.47 14.03
CA MET A 219 0.51 -9.31 13.29
C MET A 219 1.71 -8.95 14.20
N ASP A 220 1.50 -8.51 15.45
CA ASP A 220 2.54 -8.10 16.42
C ASP A 220 3.59 -7.17 15.79
N LEU A 221 3.11 -6.10 15.13
CA LEU A 221 3.94 -5.17 14.38
C LEU A 221 4.91 -4.41 15.30
N LYS A 222 6.21 -4.50 15.00
CA LYS A 222 7.27 -3.87 15.77
C LYS A 222 8.22 -3.10 14.87
N ALA A 223 8.82 -2.04 15.42
CA ALA A 223 9.90 -1.29 14.79
C ALA A 223 10.85 -0.75 15.86
N SER A 224 12.09 -0.48 15.49
CA SER A 224 12.98 0.32 16.31
C SER A 224 12.75 1.80 16.00
N PHE A 225 12.65 2.64 17.03
CA PHE A 225 12.61 4.09 16.90
C PHE A 225 14.01 4.71 17.06
N GLU A 226 15.01 3.90 17.38
CA GLU A 226 16.40 4.30 17.50
C GLU A 226 17.13 4.15 16.16
N GLY A 227 18.18 4.95 15.97
CA GLY A 227 18.99 4.89 14.76
C GLY A 227 18.46 5.70 13.58
N PRO A 228 19.11 5.55 12.41
CA PRO A 228 18.72 6.26 11.20
C PRO A 228 17.33 5.86 10.70
N ALA A 229 16.57 6.85 10.23
CA ALA A 229 15.27 6.57 9.66
C ALA A 229 15.36 5.78 8.36
N THR A 230 14.56 4.72 8.26
CA THR A 230 14.30 4.02 7.00
C THR A 230 12.82 4.09 6.66
N GLY A 231 12.51 4.16 5.37
CA GLY A 231 11.13 4.30 4.93
C GLY A 231 10.99 4.44 3.43
N VAL A 232 9.81 4.75 2.97
CA VAL A 232 9.46 4.83 1.56
C VAL A 232 9.05 6.24 1.19
N VAL A 233 9.51 6.71 0.02
CA VAL A 233 9.01 7.94 -0.60
C VAL A 233 7.70 7.63 -1.30
N LEU A 234 6.59 8.13 -0.77
CA LEU A 234 5.26 7.96 -1.37
C LEU A 234 5.10 8.85 -2.60
N GLU A 235 5.44 10.13 -2.45
CA GLU A 235 5.31 11.14 -3.49
C GLU A 235 6.42 12.17 -3.35
N SER A 236 6.82 12.78 -4.48
CA SER A 236 7.75 13.89 -4.49
C SER A 236 7.36 14.91 -5.56
N GLY A 237 7.64 16.16 -5.29
CA GLY A 237 7.30 17.24 -6.21
C GLY A 237 8.03 18.54 -5.87
N VAL A 238 7.73 19.58 -6.65
CA VAL A 238 8.25 20.92 -6.41
C VAL A 238 7.09 21.83 -6.03
N LYS A 239 7.07 22.30 -4.79
CA LYS A 239 6.09 23.29 -4.32
C LYS A 239 6.63 24.70 -4.47
N ARG A 240 5.78 25.61 -4.94
CA ARG A 240 6.13 27.03 -5.13
C ARG A 240 6.43 27.68 -3.78
N GLY A 241 7.64 28.21 -3.61
CA GLY A 241 8.10 28.83 -2.36
C GLY A 241 8.80 27.88 -1.37
N GLU A 242 8.57 26.58 -1.45
CA GLU A 242 9.20 25.58 -0.57
C GLU A 242 10.32 24.79 -1.29
N GLY A 243 10.26 24.71 -2.62
CA GLY A 243 11.22 23.95 -3.41
C GLY A 243 10.84 22.46 -3.53
N ALA A 244 11.84 21.59 -3.55
CA ALA A 244 11.60 20.14 -3.59
C ALA A 244 11.02 19.66 -2.26
N VAL A 245 9.89 18.97 -2.32
CA VAL A 245 9.15 18.41 -1.19
C VAL A 245 8.92 16.92 -1.48
N ALA A 246 9.03 16.08 -0.46
CA ALA A 246 8.70 14.67 -0.55
C ALA A 246 7.84 14.26 0.64
N THR A 247 6.85 13.40 0.38
CA THR A 247 6.08 12.71 1.41
C THR A 247 6.76 11.39 1.72
N LEU A 248 7.20 11.24 2.97
CA LEU A 248 7.94 10.08 3.46
C LEU A 248 7.06 9.26 4.41
N LEU A 249 7.03 7.97 4.20
CA LEU A 249 6.49 7.00 5.15
C LEU A 249 7.68 6.41 5.90
N ILE A 250 7.87 6.82 7.14
CA ILE A 250 8.94 6.29 8.00
C ILE A 250 8.47 4.98 8.61
N GLN A 251 9.23 3.92 8.42
CA GLN A 251 8.92 2.58 8.92
C GLN A 251 9.76 2.21 10.14
N GLN A 252 10.97 2.74 10.25
CA GLN A 252 11.89 2.51 11.36
C GLN A 252 12.77 3.74 11.61
N GLY A 253 13.37 3.82 12.80
CA GLY A 253 14.31 4.87 13.18
C GLY A 253 13.65 6.23 13.40
N SER A 254 14.47 7.24 13.53
CA SER A 254 14.06 8.64 13.76
C SER A 254 14.67 9.57 12.73
N LEU A 255 13.89 10.56 12.29
CA LEU A 255 14.29 11.56 11.30
C LEU A 255 14.17 12.96 11.89
N ASN A 256 15.23 13.76 11.80
CA ASN A 256 15.26 15.11 12.33
C ASN A 256 15.55 16.14 11.25
N THR A 257 15.19 17.39 11.53
CA THR A 257 15.66 18.52 10.70
C THR A 257 17.18 18.61 10.74
N SER A 258 17.76 18.90 9.60
CA SER A 258 19.20 18.93 9.34
C SER A 258 19.88 17.58 9.11
N ASP A 259 19.18 16.45 9.25
CA ASP A 259 19.70 15.16 8.86
C ASP A 259 19.90 15.08 7.34
N PHE A 260 20.78 14.15 6.94
CA PHE A 260 20.94 13.79 5.53
C PHE A 260 20.14 12.55 5.21
N ILE A 261 19.37 12.61 4.13
CA ILE A 261 18.66 11.45 3.57
C ILE A 261 19.29 11.02 2.26
N LEU A 262 19.33 9.72 2.06
CA LEU A 262 19.64 9.07 0.78
C LEU A 262 18.34 8.55 0.17
N VAL A 263 18.02 9.01 -1.03
CA VAL A 263 16.82 8.56 -1.78
C VAL A 263 17.28 8.16 -3.18
N GLY A 264 17.26 6.85 -3.45
CA GLY A 264 17.91 6.29 -4.64
C GLY A 264 19.40 6.64 -4.65
N ASP A 265 19.86 7.35 -5.66
CA ASP A 265 21.25 7.82 -5.84
C ASP A 265 21.48 9.27 -5.32
N GLN A 266 20.46 9.90 -4.75
CA GLN A 266 20.49 11.32 -4.37
C GLN A 266 20.58 11.50 -2.86
N THR A 267 21.63 12.20 -2.40
CA THR A 267 21.74 12.65 -1.01
C THR A 267 21.25 14.07 -0.88
N ARG A 268 20.38 14.32 0.11
CA ARG A 268 19.84 15.66 0.39
C ARG A 268 19.81 15.93 1.90
N LYS A 269 19.99 17.20 2.27
CA LYS A 269 19.83 17.65 3.65
C LYS A 269 18.40 18.11 3.87
N ILE A 270 17.77 17.63 4.94
CA ILE A 270 16.43 18.03 5.35
C ILE A 270 16.46 19.47 5.87
N ARG A 271 15.62 20.32 5.31
CA ARG A 271 15.48 21.72 5.72
C ARG A 271 14.35 21.94 6.71
N ALA A 272 13.26 21.22 6.53
CA ALA A 272 12.08 21.28 7.39
C ALA A 272 11.35 19.95 7.32
N LEU A 273 10.68 19.59 8.42
CA LEU A 273 9.76 18.49 8.51
C LEU A 273 8.37 19.03 8.85
N LYS A 274 7.35 18.42 8.30
CA LYS A 274 5.95 18.70 8.55
C LYS A 274 5.20 17.40 8.77
N ASP A 275 4.20 17.43 9.65
CA ASP A 275 3.27 16.31 9.80
C ASP A 275 2.26 16.25 8.63
N PHE A 276 1.37 15.25 8.68
CA PHE A 276 0.31 15.05 7.68
C PHE A 276 -0.75 16.19 7.66
N ASN A 277 -0.72 17.10 8.64
CA ASN A 277 -1.56 18.32 8.71
C ASN A 277 -0.81 19.57 8.27
N ASP A 278 0.35 19.44 7.61
CA ASP A 278 1.24 20.56 7.23
C ASP A 278 1.79 21.37 8.41
N LYS A 279 1.73 20.85 9.65
CA LYS A 279 2.32 21.50 10.82
C LYS A 279 3.81 21.18 10.94
N PRO A 280 4.66 22.16 11.26
CA PRO A 280 6.09 21.91 11.52
C PRO A 280 6.29 20.96 12.69
N ILE A 281 7.22 20.00 12.51
CA ILE A 281 7.67 19.06 13.54
C ILE A 281 9.06 19.47 14.00
#